data_f89ead0d1b1412875a055a27c79cdd8f
#
_entry.id   f89ead0d1b1412875a055a27c79cdd8f
#
_cell.length_a   1.000
_cell.length_b   1.000
_cell.length_c   1.000
_cell.angle_alpha   90.00
_cell.angle_beta   90.00
_cell.angle_gamma   90.00
#
_symmetry.space_group_name_H-M   'P 1'
#
loop_
_entity.id
_entity.type
_entity.pdbx_description
1 polymer ?
#
loop_
_entity_poly.entity_id
_entity_poly.type
_entity_poly.pdbx_seq_one_letter_code
_entity_poly.pdbx_strand_id
1 'polypeptide(L)'
;PTFSGTGQPGATIQIKDSSGSTIASTMVGTDGTWTVILPTQTDGEHTWSVVQIDGSKTTSAGSITVTVSTADAAITLATTAGDNVLNASEQSTGFTLSGASKNLAQGTELTVTLNGKTYAAEVGADGAWSVNVPAADAQALGDGTWTVSVSGKDAAGNTVSGSQTIGVDTTAPTLSVDTLAQDNIINAAEHNQPLTLTGKTNAEAGQIVTVTLNGKNYNATVGSDGTWSVTLDVNDVQALNEGNHTLTVNVSDKAGNGSSVTADFTVDTAAPVVTIHTVAGDDILNISEQGQAHIISGQRS
;
A
#
# COMPACT_ATOMS: atom_id res chain seq x y z
N PRO A 1 2.88 9.71 45.36
CA PRO A 1 3.55 8.45 45.78
C PRO A 1 3.46 8.27 47.32
N THR A 2 3.55 7.03 47.77
CA THR A 2 3.56 6.66 49.16
C THR A 2 4.92 6.14 49.56
N PHE A 3 5.47 6.67 50.65
CA PHE A 3 6.71 6.19 51.26
C PHE A 3 6.37 5.48 52.58
N SER A 4 7.08 4.41 52.85
CA SER A 4 6.96 3.68 54.10
C SER A 4 8.32 3.13 54.53
N GLY A 5 8.42 2.84 55.83
CA GLY A 5 9.66 2.28 56.37
C GLY A 5 9.56 2.04 57.87
N THR A 6 10.71 1.81 58.50
CA THR A 6 10.83 1.64 59.92
C THR A 6 11.69 2.74 60.55
N GLY A 7 11.49 3.02 61.84
CA GLY A 7 12.24 4.05 62.57
C GLY A 7 12.07 3.94 64.08
N GLN A 8 12.65 4.87 64.80
CA GLN A 8 12.54 4.96 66.25
C GLN A 8 11.10 5.38 66.64
N PRO A 9 10.34 4.61 67.41
CA PRO A 9 8.98 5.00 67.85
C PRO A 9 8.93 6.41 68.45
N GLY A 10 8.00 7.24 67.93
CA GLY A 10 7.83 8.62 68.35
C GLY A 10 8.75 9.65 67.65
N ALA A 11 9.72 9.21 66.85
CA ALA A 11 10.53 10.13 66.04
C ALA A 11 9.71 10.69 64.86
N THR A 12 10.16 11.85 64.36
CA THR A 12 9.58 12.48 63.17
C THR A 12 10.38 12.06 61.94
N ILE A 13 9.72 11.56 60.89
CA ILE A 13 10.25 11.34 59.58
C ILE A 13 9.96 12.58 58.71
N GLN A 14 10.95 13.08 58.02
CA GLN A 14 10.81 14.13 57.01
C GLN A 14 11.28 13.61 55.67
N ILE A 15 10.51 13.82 54.63
CA ILE A 15 10.93 13.64 53.25
C ILE A 15 11.34 15.00 52.69
N LYS A 16 12.56 15.11 52.23
CA LYS A 16 13.14 16.34 51.66
C LYS A 16 13.44 16.21 50.18
N ASP A 17 13.20 17.30 49.47
CA ASP A 17 13.57 17.41 48.05
C ASP A 17 15.11 17.63 47.88
N SER A 18 15.54 17.75 46.60
CA SER A 18 16.95 18.00 46.30
C SER A 18 17.46 19.35 46.78
N SER A 19 16.62 20.30 47.09
CA SER A 19 16.96 21.57 47.72
C SER A 19 17.12 21.49 49.25
N GLY A 20 16.77 20.35 49.86
CA GLY A 20 16.70 20.15 51.30
C GLY A 20 15.43 20.63 51.98
N SER A 21 14.43 21.08 51.17
CA SER A 21 13.13 21.52 51.70
C SER A 21 12.26 20.30 52.08
N THR A 22 11.57 20.35 53.21
CA THR A 22 10.68 19.29 53.64
C THR A 22 9.39 19.36 52.87
N ILE A 23 9.07 18.30 52.08
CA ILE A 23 7.88 18.19 51.27
C ILE A 23 6.77 17.38 51.93
N ALA A 24 7.12 16.51 52.86
CA ALA A 24 6.15 15.77 53.67
C ALA A 24 6.78 15.32 55.00
N SER A 25 5.97 15.07 56.03
CA SER A 25 6.44 14.52 57.29
C SER A 25 5.36 13.63 57.96
N THR A 26 5.84 12.69 58.76
CA THR A 26 5.01 11.78 59.57
C THR A 26 5.75 11.41 60.86
N MET A 27 5.00 10.84 61.81
CA MET A 27 5.60 10.26 63.04
C MET A 27 5.74 8.74 62.90
N VAL A 28 6.79 8.20 63.47
CA VAL A 28 6.93 6.74 63.59
C VAL A 28 5.98 6.21 64.66
N GLY A 29 5.22 5.21 64.31
CA GLY A 29 4.25 4.55 65.18
C GLY A 29 4.94 3.82 66.34
N THR A 30 4.14 3.41 67.34
CA THR A 30 4.64 2.63 68.48
C THR A 30 5.15 1.25 68.08
N ASP A 31 4.74 0.75 66.91
CA ASP A 31 5.23 -0.49 66.29
C ASP A 31 6.52 -0.32 65.53
N GLY A 32 7.09 0.92 65.49
CA GLY A 32 8.30 1.24 64.77
C GLY A 32 8.14 1.43 63.25
N THR A 33 6.89 1.45 62.75
CA THR A 33 6.61 1.67 61.32
C THR A 33 6.15 3.11 61.03
N TRP A 34 6.32 3.56 59.82
CA TRP A 34 5.80 4.85 59.36
C TRP A 34 5.38 4.76 57.86
N THR A 35 4.40 5.58 57.54
CA THR A 35 3.95 5.79 56.16
C THR A 35 3.65 7.28 55.95
N VAL A 36 4.01 7.79 54.78
CA VAL A 36 3.71 9.17 54.37
C VAL A 36 3.35 9.23 52.90
N ILE A 37 2.37 10.04 52.56
CA ILE A 37 1.92 10.28 51.18
C ILE A 37 2.49 11.62 50.76
N LEU A 38 3.26 11.61 49.62
CA LEU A 38 3.72 12.83 49.01
C LEU A 38 2.62 13.50 48.19
N PRO A 39 2.60 14.83 48.11
CA PRO A 39 1.74 15.54 47.17
C PRO A 39 2.02 15.12 45.71
N THR A 40 1.12 15.49 44.80
CA THR A 40 1.33 15.29 43.34
C THR A 40 2.63 15.92 42.89
N GLN A 41 3.42 15.16 42.13
CA GLN A 41 4.70 15.60 41.60
C GLN A 41 4.52 15.95 40.12
N THR A 42 5.36 16.84 39.61
CA THR A 42 5.45 17.15 38.20
C THR A 42 6.21 16.04 37.46
N ASP A 43 6.04 15.96 36.15
CA ASP A 43 6.85 15.06 35.31
C ASP A 43 8.34 15.42 35.41
N GLY A 44 9.19 14.39 35.37
CA GLY A 44 10.62 14.50 35.45
C GLY A 44 11.25 13.63 36.56
N GLU A 45 12.56 13.77 36.72
CA GLU A 45 13.32 13.05 37.72
C GLU A 45 13.26 13.82 39.06
N HIS A 46 12.88 13.13 40.14
CA HIS A 46 12.83 13.64 41.47
C HIS A 46 13.72 12.82 42.38
N THR A 47 14.58 13.49 43.11
CA THR A 47 15.39 12.87 44.17
C THR A 47 14.92 13.32 45.51
N TRP A 48 14.52 12.36 46.35
CA TRP A 48 14.07 12.61 47.70
C TRP A 48 15.01 11.96 48.72
N SER A 49 15.30 12.65 49.84
CA SER A 49 16.00 12.11 50.96
C SER A 49 15.05 11.92 52.15
N VAL A 50 15.28 10.84 52.90
CA VAL A 50 14.51 10.52 54.12
C VAL A 50 15.39 10.80 55.34
N VAL A 51 14.84 11.62 56.24
CA VAL A 51 15.54 12.03 57.46
C VAL A 51 14.65 11.73 58.66
N GLN A 52 15.21 11.06 59.67
CA GLN A 52 14.58 10.87 60.98
C GLN A 52 15.12 11.89 61.98
N ILE A 53 14.22 12.50 62.75
CA ILE A 53 14.50 13.45 63.82
C ILE A 53 13.97 12.91 65.15
N ASP A 54 14.87 12.67 66.09
CA ASP A 54 14.52 12.25 67.46
C ASP A 54 15.10 13.25 68.46
N GLY A 55 14.27 14.14 68.96
CA GLY A 55 14.72 15.29 69.72
C GLY A 55 15.67 16.19 68.91
N SER A 56 16.93 16.32 69.40
CA SER A 56 17.96 17.09 68.69
C SER A 56 18.81 16.26 67.73
N LYS A 57 18.53 14.95 67.59
CA LYS A 57 19.30 14.02 66.81
C LYS A 57 18.69 13.82 65.43
N THR A 58 19.47 14.02 64.37
CA THR A 58 19.04 13.84 62.97
C THR A 58 19.79 12.68 62.36
N THR A 59 19.09 11.74 61.75
CA THR A 59 19.68 10.59 61.03
C THR A 59 19.11 10.53 59.64
N SER A 60 19.99 10.45 58.61
CA SER A 60 19.55 10.25 57.21
C SER A 60 19.46 8.77 56.91
N ALA A 61 18.38 8.35 56.28
CA ALA A 61 18.18 6.99 55.77
C ALA A 61 18.69 6.83 54.29
N GLY A 62 19.16 7.92 53.67
CA GLY A 62 19.57 7.93 52.30
C GLY A 62 18.64 8.69 51.36
N SER A 63 18.89 8.57 50.06
CA SER A 63 18.06 9.19 49.03
C SER A 63 17.60 8.16 48.00
N ILE A 64 16.46 8.46 47.40
CA ILE A 64 15.85 7.70 46.28
C ILE A 64 15.59 8.64 45.12
N THR A 65 15.89 8.22 43.90
CA THR A 65 15.55 8.94 42.67
C THR A 65 14.43 8.19 41.97
N VAL A 66 13.41 8.91 41.57
CA VAL A 66 12.21 8.37 40.90
C VAL A 66 11.86 9.28 39.74
N THR A 67 11.60 8.68 38.59
CA THR A 67 11.07 9.39 37.43
C THR A 67 9.53 9.37 37.50
N VAL A 68 8.92 10.55 37.45
CA VAL A 68 7.47 10.74 37.31
C VAL A 68 7.17 11.05 35.85
N SER A 69 6.28 10.29 35.22
CA SER A 69 5.77 10.55 33.88
C SER A 69 4.26 10.35 33.90
N THR A 70 3.54 11.45 33.70
CA THR A 70 2.07 11.47 33.55
C THR A 70 1.68 11.86 32.13
N ALA A 71 2.68 12.08 31.26
CA ALA A 71 2.48 12.43 29.88
C ALA A 71 1.77 11.29 29.13
N ASP A 72 0.75 11.65 28.36
CA ASP A 72 0.04 10.74 27.47
C ASP A 72 0.97 10.37 26.30
N ALA A 73 1.72 9.29 26.50
CA ALA A 73 2.66 8.78 25.49
C ALA A 73 1.89 7.95 24.44
N ALA A 74 2.23 8.14 23.17
CA ALA A 74 1.58 7.44 22.06
C ALA A 74 2.58 7.07 20.98
N ILE A 75 2.28 6.01 20.23
CA ILE A 75 2.99 5.61 19.01
C ILE A 75 1.95 5.43 17.91
N THR A 76 2.23 6.03 16.75
CA THR A 76 1.40 5.91 15.56
C THR A 76 2.20 5.32 14.42
N LEU A 77 1.50 4.64 13.48
CA LEU A 77 2.07 4.16 12.24
C LEU A 77 1.62 5.07 11.09
N ALA A 78 2.51 5.31 10.16
CA ALA A 78 2.21 6.00 8.90
C ALA A 78 1.68 5.02 7.86
N THR A 79 1.08 5.55 6.80
CA THR A 79 0.67 4.76 5.64
C THR A 79 1.87 4.02 5.05
N THR A 80 1.75 2.71 4.89
CA THR A 80 2.76 1.84 4.27
C THR A 80 2.52 1.80 2.76
N ALA A 81 3.60 1.78 1.96
CA ALA A 81 3.55 1.63 0.49
C ALA A 81 2.67 2.69 -0.24
N GLY A 82 2.21 3.73 0.45
CA GLY A 82 1.38 4.79 -0.12
C GLY A 82 -0.13 4.61 0.09
N ASP A 83 -0.61 3.38 0.23
CA ASP A 83 -2.04 3.05 0.35
C ASP A 83 -2.36 1.99 1.41
N ASN A 84 -1.36 1.48 2.12
CA ASN A 84 -1.43 0.35 3.06
C ASN A 84 -1.68 -1.02 2.39
N VAL A 85 -1.39 -1.16 1.10
CA VAL A 85 -1.45 -2.43 0.38
C VAL A 85 -0.11 -2.68 -0.30
N LEU A 86 0.48 -3.83 -0.09
CA LEU A 86 1.71 -4.26 -0.78
C LEU A 86 1.33 -5.01 -2.05
N ASN A 87 1.72 -4.49 -3.20
CA ASN A 87 1.63 -5.20 -4.47
C ASN A 87 2.86 -6.12 -4.70
N ALA A 88 2.86 -6.89 -5.78
CA ALA A 88 3.92 -7.82 -6.12
C ALA A 88 5.31 -7.15 -6.22
N SER A 89 5.40 -5.94 -6.77
CA SER A 89 6.65 -5.19 -6.92
C SER A 89 7.22 -4.76 -5.56
N GLU A 90 6.38 -4.17 -4.72
CA GLU A 90 6.75 -3.70 -3.38
C GLU A 90 7.13 -4.87 -2.47
N GLN A 91 6.36 -5.96 -2.52
CA GLN A 91 6.68 -7.18 -1.79
C GLN A 91 8.06 -7.75 -2.21
N SER A 92 8.38 -7.70 -3.51
CA SER A 92 9.63 -8.25 -4.05
C SER A 92 10.89 -7.49 -3.61
N THR A 93 10.76 -6.20 -3.30
CA THR A 93 11.87 -5.32 -2.92
C THR A 93 12.01 -5.14 -1.41
N GLY A 94 10.97 -5.50 -0.64
CA GLY A 94 10.83 -5.12 0.76
C GLY A 94 10.30 -3.70 0.90
N PHE A 95 9.93 -3.30 2.10
CA PHE A 95 9.28 -2.03 2.37
C PHE A 95 9.69 -1.45 3.73
N THR A 96 9.40 -0.17 3.94
CA THR A 96 9.67 0.52 5.20
C THR A 96 8.38 0.70 5.99
N LEU A 97 8.42 0.29 7.25
CA LEU A 97 7.42 0.66 8.25
C LEU A 97 7.92 1.92 8.97
N SER A 98 7.05 2.89 9.15
CA SER A 98 7.41 4.15 9.81
C SER A 98 6.24 4.71 10.59
N GLY A 99 6.52 5.73 11.39
CA GLY A 99 5.50 6.41 12.16
C GLY A 99 6.06 7.53 13.02
N ALA A 100 5.25 7.95 13.97
CA ALA A 100 5.63 8.98 14.91
C ALA A 100 5.34 8.54 16.36
N SER A 101 6.06 9.13 17.29
CA SER A 101 5.81 8.98 18.71
C SER A 101 5.54 10.33 19.33
N LYS A 102 4.77 10.33 20.42
CA LYS A 102 4.48 11.48 21.27
C LYS A 102 4.94 11.15 22.68
N ASN A 103 5.66 12.07 23.31
CA ASN A 103 6.14 11.94 24.69
C ASN A 103 7.00 10.68 24.97
N LEU A 104 7.71 10.22 23.93
CA LEU A 104 8.81 9.27 24.05
C LEU A 104 10.14 10.00 23.82
N ALA A 105 11.15 9.66 24.61
CA ALA A 105 12.48 10.28 24.47
C ALA A 105 13.16 9.82 23.18
N GLN A 106 13.99 10.70 22.61
CA GLN A 106 14.91 10.31 21.54
C GLN A 106 15.77 9.12 21.99
N GLY A 107 16.00 8.15 21.09
CA GLY A 107 16.74 6.93 21.38
C GLY A 107 15.92 5.86 22.11
N THR A 108 14.62 6.09 22.38
CA THR A 108 13.76 5.04 22.92
C THR A 108 13.69 3.89 21.93
N GLU A 109 14.05 2.69 22.38
CA GLU A 109 13.93 1.47 21.57
C GLU A 109 12.46 1.07 21.37
N LEU A 110 12.11 0.81 20.13
CA LEU A 110 10.80 0.32 19.71
C LEU A 110 10.95 -1.10 19.15
N THR A 111 10.00 -1.95 19.48
CA THR A 111 9.83 -3.28 18.87
C THR A 111 8.66 -3.24 17.92
N VAL A 112 8.92 -3.43 16.62
CA VAL A 112 7.89 -3.57 15.59
C VAL A 112 7.70 -5.04 15.30
N THR A 113 6.46 -5.52 15.29
CA THR A 113 6.12 -6.93 15.04
C THR A 113 5.22 -7.06 13.83
N LEU A 114 5.58 -7.95 12.90
CA LEU A 114 4.81 -8.31 11.72
C LEU A 114 5.01 -9.80 11.44
N ASN A 115 3.92 -10.55 11.24
CA ASN A 115 3.95 -11.99 10.94
C ASN A 115 4.84 -12.80 11.91
N GLY A 116 4.79 -12.47 13.21
CA GLY A 116 5.58 -13.14 14.24
C GLY A 116 7.08 -12.81 14.25
N LYS A 117 7.57 -11.97 13.33
CA LYS A 117 8.93 -11.43 13.33
C LYS A 117 8.98 -10.07 14.01
N THR A 118 10.12 -9.78 14.63
CA THR A 118 10.36 -8.52 15.31
C THR A 118 11.51 -7.75 14.66
N TYR A 119 11.31 -6.44 14.58
CA TYR A 119 12.28 -5.49 14.03
C TYR A 119 12.52 -4.39 15.06
N ALA A 120 13.78 -4.03 15.29
CA ALA A 120 14.13 -2.94 16.18
C ALA A 120 14.10 -1.60 15.44
N ALA A 121 13.50 -0.60 16.05
CA ALA A 121 13.53 0.80 15.62
C ALA A 121 13.85 1.70 16.81
N GLU A 122 14.25 2.93 16.54
CA GLU A 122 14.52 3.93 17.58
C GLU A 122 13.73 5.21 17.29
N VAL A 123 13.33 5.89 18.35
CA VAL A 123 12.70 7.21 18.27
C VAL A 123 13.74 8.27 17.92
N GLY A 124 13.54 8.97 16.80
CA GLY A 124 14.37 10.07 16.35
C GLY A 124 14.18 11.37 17.17
N ALA A 125 15.00 12.38 16.87
CA ALA A 125 14.96 13.67 17.58
C ALA A 125 13.63 14.43 17.38
N ASP A 126 12.93 14.17 16.28
CA ASP A 126 11.63 14.74 15.92
C ASP A 126 10.44 13.84 16.35
N GLY A 127 10.71 12.75 17.05
CA GLY A 127 9.73 11.75 17.44
C GLY A 127 9.37 10.75 16.33
N ALA A 128 9.93 10.88 15.13
CA ALA A 128 9.73 9.91 14.05
C ALA A 128 10.50 8.61 14.31
N TRP A 129 10.00 7.52 13.76
CA TRP A 129 10.67 6.22 13.78
C TRP A 129 10.49 5.50 12.45
N SER A 130 11.41 4.64 12.08
CA SER A 130 11.30 3.79 10.90
C SER A 130 12.10 2.52 11.05
N VAL A 131 11.68 1.47 10.32
CA VAL A 131 12.39 0.20 10.20
C VAL A 131 12.13 -0.41 8.83
N ASN A 132 13.15 -1.03 8.27
CA ASN A 132 13.04 -1.72 6.99
C ASN A 132 12.63 -3.19 7.19
N VAL A 133 11.61 -3.64 6.46
CA VAL A 133 11.22 -5.05 6.33
C VAL A 133 11.91 -5.60 5.10
N PRO A 134 12.83 -6.55 5.24
CA PRO A 134 13.56 -7.11 4.10
C PRO A 134 12.65 -7.84 3.11
N ALA A 135 13.03 -7.90 1.85
CA ALA A 135 12.29 -8.59 0.79
C ALA A 135 11.92 -10.04 1.14
N ALA A 136 12.84 -10.79 1.76
CA ALA A 136 12.55 -12.17 2.18
C ALA A 136 11.41 -12.28 3.20
N ASP A 137 11.27 -11.29 4.08
CA ASP A 137 10.21 -11.24 5.09
C ASP A 137 8.90 -10.73 4.48
N ALA A 138 8.98 -9.77 3.57
CA ALA A 138 7.84 -9.29 2.80
C ALA A 138 7.22 -10.42 1.95
N GLN A 139 8.05 -11.18 1.23
CA GLN A 139 7.63 -12.32 0.40
C GLN A 139 7.03 -13.49 1.20
N ALA A 140 7.31 -13.55 2.50
CA ALA A 140 6.68 -14.54 3.40
C ALA A 140 5.24 -14.15 3.81
N LEU A 141 4.78 -12.94 3.47
CA LEU A 141 3.39 -12.52 3.65
C LEU A 141 2.58 -13.04 2.45
N GLY A 142 1.59 -13.87 2.67
CA GLY A 142 0.62 -14.23 1.63
C GLY A 142 -0.41 -13.13 1.41
N ASP A 143 -1.13 -13.18 0.30
CA ASP A 143 -2.24 -12.27 0.03
C ASP A 143 -3.26 -12.29 1.18
N GLY A 144 -3.74 -11.11 1.56
CA GLY A 144 -4.65 -10.93 2.67
C GLY A 144 -4.31 -9.75 3.57
N THR A 145 -4.80 -9.77 4.79
CA THR A 145 -4.63 -8.67 5.76
C THR A 145 -3.71 -9.08 6.89
N TRP A 146 -2.74 -8.22 7.19
CA TRP A 146 -1.74 -8.43 8.22
C TRP A 146 -1.77 -7.28 9.24
N THR A 147 -1.53 -7.61 10.52
CA THR A 147 -1.41 -6.60 11.58
C THR A 147 0.06 -6.30 11.84
N VAL A 148 0.42 -5.04 11.73
CA VAL A 148 1.67 -4.48 12.23
C VAL A 148 1.41 -3.92 13.62
N SER A 149 2.21 -4.27 14.59
CA SER A 149 2.19 -3.68 15.92
C SER A 149 3.57 -3.10 16.27
N VAL A 150 3.56 -2.01 17.01
CA VAL A 150 4.77 -1.36 17.51
C VAL A 150 4.59 -1.11 19.00
N SER A 151 5.64 -1.33 19.78
CA SER A 151 5.63 -1.07 21.22
C SER A 151 6.97 -0.54 21.69
N GLY A 152 6.92 0.25 22.75
CA GLY A 152 8.09 0.78 23.44
C GLY A 152 7.74 1.09 24.89
N LYS A 153 8.66 1.74 25.61
CA LYS A 153 8.44 2.17 26.99
C LYS A 153 8.64 3.67 27.12
N ASP A 154 7.76 4.31 27.87
CA ASP A 154 7.96 5.70 28.27
C ASP A 154 9.04 5.84 29.36
N ALA A 155 9.35 7.06 29.78
CA ALA A 155 10.34 7.36 30.79
C ALA A 155 10.02 6.77 32.17
N ALA A 156 8.76 6.48 32.46
CA ALA A 156 8.30 5.82 33.71
C ALA A 156 8.29 4.28 33.59
N GLY A 157 8.62 3.73 32.43
CA GLY A 157 8.62 2.29 32.17
C GLY A 157 7.26 1.71 31.75
N ASN A 158 6.24 2.55 31.51
CA ASN A 158 4.95 2.09 31.02
C ASN A 158 5.06 1.66 29.57
N THR A 159 4.36 0.58 29.20
CA THR A 159 4.31 0.13 27.82
C THR A 159 3.38 1.03 27.00
N VAL A 160 3.88 1.55 25.91
CA VAL A 160 3.15 2.31 24.90
C VAL A 160 3.12 1.51 23.62
N SER A 161 1.97 1.42 22.97
CA SER A 161 1.84 0.63 21.76
C SER A 161 0.91 1.28 20.72
N GLY A 162 1.15 0.96 19.45
CA GLY A 162 0.28 1.28 18.33
C GLY A 162 0.14 0.08 17.42
N SER A 163 -0.90 0.05 16.60
CA SER A 163 -1.08 -0.99 15.59
C SER A 163 -1.81 -0.47 14.36
N GLN A 164 -1.58 -1.11 13.21
CA GLN A 164 -2.21 -0.82 11.94
C GLN A 164 -2.34 -2.11 11.15
N THR A 165 -3.37 -2.20 10.31
CA THR A 165 -3.48 -3.28 9.32
C THR A 165 -2.91 -2.83 7.98
N ILE A 166 -2.21 -3.75 7.31
CA ILE A 166 -1.76 -3.62 5.93
C ILE A 166 -2.36 -4.76 5.10
N GLY A 167 -2.69 -4.49 3.86
CA GLY A 167 -3.05 -5.51 2.87
C GLY A 167 -1.82 -6.05 2.16
N VAL A 168 -1.93 -7.24 1.63
CA VAL A 168 -1.02 -7.81 0.62
C VAL A 168 -1.89 -8.34 -0.49
N ASP A 169 -1.68 -7.87 -1.70
CA ASP A 169 -2.31 -8.35 -2.92
C ASP A 169 -1.25 -8.36 -4.03
N THR A 170 -0.83 -9.54 -4.40
CA THR A 170 0.23 -9.74 -5.41
C THR A 170 -0.31 -10.33 -6.71
N THR A 171 -1.62 -10.49 -6.80
CA THR A 171 -2.29 -11.13 -7.93
C THR A 171 -2.65 -10.11 -9.00
N ALA A 172 -1.95 -10.15 -10.15
CA ALA A 172 -2.31 -9.30 -11.28
C ALA A 172 -3.71 -9.62 -11.82
N PRO A 173 -4.48 -8.60 -12.25
CA PRO A 173 -5.81 -8.82 -12.79
C PRO A 173 -5.75 -9.59 -14.12
N THR A 174 -6.79 -10.38 -14.42
CA THR A 174 -7.00 -10.93 -15.75
C THR A 174 -7.42 -9.82 -16.71
N LEU A 175 -6.99 -9.92 -17.97
CA LEU A 175 -7.34 -8.94 -19.00
C LEU A 175 -7.58 -9.66 -20.33
N SER A 176 -8.63 -9.27 -21.05
CA SER A 176 -8.94 -9.78 -22.38
C SER A 176 -9.41 -8.66 -23.31
N VAL A 177 -9.23 -8.89 -24.60
CA VAL A 177 -9.74 -8.07 -25.70
C VAL A 177 -10.69 -8.94 -26.51
N ASP A 178 -11.86 -8.42 -26.85
CA ASP A 178 -12.79 -9.10 -27.73
C ASP A 178 -12.33 -8.99 -29.19
N THR A 179 -12.88 -9.83 -30.07
CA THR A 179 -12.62 -9.79 -31.51
C THR A 179 -12.96 -8.42 -32.06
N LEU A 180 -11.99 -7.77 -32.72
CA LEU A 180 -12.15 -6.47 -33.36
C LEU A 180 -12.99 -6.63 -34.64
N ALA A 181 -13.85 -5.65 -34.94
CA ALA A 181 -14.65 -5.60 -36.17
C ALA A 181 -15.36 -6.93 -36.49
N GLN A 182 -15.58 -7.81 -35.51
CA GLN A 182 -16.20 -9.14 -35.55
C GLN A 182 -15.31 -10.27 -36.10
N ASP A 183 -14.24 -9.98 -36.83
CA ASP A 183 -13.35 -10.98 -37.47
C ASP A 183 -11.85 -10.64 -37.39
N ASN A 184 -11.50 -9.56 -36.70
CA ASN A 184 -10.14 -8.99 -36.65
C ASN A 184 -9.65 -8.45 -38.00
N ILE A 185 -10.54 -8.10 -38.91
CA ILE A 185 -10.22 -7.47 -40.19
C ILE A 185 -11.01 -6.17 -40.31
N ILE A 186 -10.33 -5.06 -40.51
CA ILE A 186 -10.94 -3.77 -40.81
C ILE A 186 -11.04 -3.62 -42.33
N ASN A 187 -12.21 -3.85 -42.90
CA ASN A 187 -12.50 -3.70 -44.33
C ASN A 187 -12.75 -2.22 -44.72
N ALA A 188 -12.89 -1.95 -46.03
CA ALA A 188 -13.11 -0.61 -46.56
C ALA A 188 -14.30 0.15 -45.97
N ALA A 189 -15.38 -0.54 -45.57
CA ALA A 189 -16.54 0.08 -44.97
C ALA A 189 -16.28 0.47 -43.50
N GLU A 190 -15.65 -0.44 -42.76
CA GLU A 190 -15.29 -0.25 -41.33
C GLU A 190 -14.17 0.77 -41.15
N HIS A 191 -13.22 0.84 -42.08
CA HIS A 191 -12.14 1.83 -42.09
C HIS A 191 -12.66 3.29 -42.15
N ASN A 192 -13.90 3.48 -42.59
CA ASN A 192 -14.56 4.77 -42.67
C ASN A 192 -15.59 4.99 -41.53
N GLN A 193 -15.52 4.21 -40.46
CA GLN A 193 -16.39 4.31 -39.30
C GLN A 193 -15.56 4.36 -37.99
N PRO A 194 -16.10 4.92 -36.91
CA PRO A 194 -15.49 4.76 -35.58
C PRO A 194 -15.37 3.27 -35.21
N LEU A 195 -14.25 2.89 -34.61
CA LEU A 195 -14.03 1.51 -34.15
C LEU A 195 -14.18 1.43 -32.63
N THR A 196 -15.08 0.59 -32.15
CA THR A 196 -15.22 0.32 -30.72
C THR A 196 -14.47 -0.94 -30.35
N LEU A 197 -13.54 -0.81 -29.39
CA LEU A 197 -12.80 -1.89 -28.79
C LEU A 197 -13.42 -2.23 -27.45
N THR A 198 -13.60 -3.51 -27.17
CA THR A 198 -14.19 -4.02 -25.94
C THR A 198 -13.37 -5.16 -25.36
N GLY A 199 -13.63 -5.47 -24.10
CA GLY A 199 -13.05 -6.61 -23.44
C GLY A 199 -13.45 -6.72 -21.99
N LYS A 200 -12.77 -7.61 -21.26
CA LYS A 200 -13.06 -7.89 -19.84
C LYS A 200 -11.81 -7.91 -19.01
N THR A 201 -11.97 -7.58 -17.74
CA THR A 201 -10.97 -7.69 -16.70
C THR A 201 -11.64 -7.97 -15.36
N ASN A 202 -10.93 -8.55 -14.40
CA ASN A 202 -11.36 -8.64 -13.02
C ASN A 202 -10.71 -7.56 -12.14
N ALA A 203 -9.98 -6.58 -12.73
CA ALA A 203 -9.62 -5.37 -12.00
C ALA A 203 -10.89 -4.67 -11.49
N GLU A 204 -10.77 -3.95 -10.37
CA GLU A 204 -11.93 -3.33 -9.73
C GLU A 204 -12.59 -2.27 -10.63
N ALA A 205 -13.88 -2.11 -10.46
CA ALA A 205 -14.62 -1.06 -11.13
C ALA A 205 -14.02 0.32 -10.86
N GLY A 206 -13.89 1.11 -11.93
CA GLY A 206 -13.26 2.42 -11.87
C GLY A 206 -11.78 2.44 -12.24
N GLN A 207 -11.10 1.30 -12.32
CA GLN A 207 -9.72 1.22 -12.82
C GLN A 207 -9.66 1.61 -14.30
N ILE A 208 -8.50 2.11 -14.73
CA ILE A 208 -8.32 2.60 -16.10
C ILE A 208 -7.64 1.52 -16.94
N VAL A 209 -8.31 1.14 -18.01
CA VAL A 209 -7.74 0.34 -19.10
C VAL A 209 -7.16 1.30 -20.12
N THR A 210 -5.89 1.13 -20.48
CA THR A 210 -5.21 1.92 -21.52
C THR A 210 -4.96 1.05 -22.74
N VAL A 211 -5.57 1.40 -23.86
CA VAL A 211 -5.32 0.80 -25.16
C VAL A 211 -4.31 1.66 -25.92
N THR A 212 -3.22 1.08 -26.33
CA THR A 212 -2.20 1.74 -27.16
C THR A 212 -2.23 1.18 -28.58
N LEU A 213 -2.49 2.04 -29.54
CA LEU A 213 -2.49 1.70 -30.96
C LEU A 213 -1.80 2.81 -31.76
N ASN A 214 -0.87 2.43 -32.64
CA ASN A 214 -0.12 3.37 -33.49
C ASN A 214 0.52 4.54 -32.70
N GLY A 215 1.00 4.24 -31.47
CA GLY A 215 1.63 5.22 -30.58
C GLY A 215 0.66 6.17 -29.86
N LYS A 216 -0.65 6.02 -30.05
CA LYS A 216 -1.71 6.81 -29.39
C LYS A 216 -2.38 5.98 -28.30
N ASN A 217 -2.68 6.61 -27.16
CA ASN A 217 -3.33 5.97 -26.02
C ASN A 217 -4.82 6.36 -25.99
N TYR A 218 -5.66 5.38 -25.72
CA TYR A 218 -7.09 5.52 -25.50
C TYR A 218 -7.45 4.89 -24.16
N ASN A 219 -8.18 5.62 -23.33
CA ASN A 219 -8.51 5.18 -21.98
C ASN A 219 -9.98 4.77 -21.88
N ALA A 220 -10.22 3.66 -21.24
CA ALA A 220 -11.55 3.20 -20.84
C ALA A 220 -11.58 3.03 -19.32
N THR A 221 -12.78 3.09 -18.73
CA THR A 221 -12.98 2.78 -17.32
C THR A 221 -13.61 1.41 -17.18
N VAL A 222 -13.11 0.60 -16.25
CA VAL A 222 -13.68 -0.71 -15.94
C VAL A 222 -15.07 -0.54 -15.32
N GLY A 223 -16.06 -1.16 -15.92
CA GLY A 223 -17.44 -1.19 -15.43
C GLY A 223 -17.62 -2.06 -14.20
N SER A 224 -18.77 -1.94 -13.54
CA SER A 224 -19.11 -2.77 -12.37
C SER A 224 -19.29 -4.26 -12.68
N ASP A 225 -19.43 -4.60 -13.95
CA ASP A 225 -19.54 -5.97 -14.48
C ASP A 225 -18.20 -6.51 -15.01
N GLY A 226 -17.10 -5.76 -14.84
CA GLY A 226 -15.76 -6.11 -15.30
C GLY A 226 -15.55 -5.89 -16.80
N THR A 227 -16.48 -5.26 -17.52
CA THR A 227 -16.31 -4.92 -18.93
C THR A 227 -15.61 -3.57 -19.09
N TRP A 228 -14.92 -3.39 -20.19
CA TRP A 228 -14.38 -2.10 -20.62
C TRP A 228 -14.67 -1.86 -22.10
N SER A 229 -14.79 -0.60 -22.47
CA SER A 229 -15.06 -0.19 -23.86
C SER A 229 -14.42 1.16 -24.14
N VAL A 230 -13.79 1.29 -25.31
CA VAL A 230 -13.28 2.54 -25.85
C VAL A 230 -13.56 2.63 -27.32
N THR A 231 -13.92 3.82 -27.81
CA THR A 231 -14.19 4.06 -29.23
C THR A 231 -13.08 4.95 -29.80
N LEU A 232 -12.42 4.45 -30.86
CA LEU A 232 -11.50 5.22 -31.70
C LEU A 232 -12.34 6.03 -32.67
N ASP A 233 -12.02 7.29 -32.87
CA ASP A 233 -12.72 8.10 -33.86
C ASP A 233 -12.30 7.71 -35.30
N VAL A 234 -13.09 8.12 -36.27
CA VAL A 234 -12.88 7.74 -37.67
C VAL A 234 -11.53 8.19 -38.23
N ASN A 235 -10.99 9.33 -37.77
CA ASN A 235 -9.70 9.82 -38.26
C ASN A 235 -8.54 8.92 -37.78
N ASP A 236 -8.65 8.39 -36.57
CA ASP A 236 -7.66 7.46 -36.03
C ASP A 236 -7.71 6.11 -36.74
N VAL A 237 -8.89 5.63 -37.11
CA VAL A 237 -9.09 4.41 -37.89
C VAL A 237 -8.53 4.59 -39.29
N GLN A 238 -8.82 5.71 -39.94
CA GLN A 238 -8.32 6.06 -41.28
C GLN A 238 -6.81 6.31 -41.34
N ALA A 239 -6.16 6.57 -40.19
CA ALA A 239 -4.72 6.68 -40.07
C ALA A 239 -3.98 5.33 -40.06
N LEU A 240 -4.73 4.22 -39.96
CA LEU A 240 -4.15 2.87 -40.06
C LEU A 240 -3.89 2.52 -41.52
N ASN A 241 -2.67 2.09 -41.81
CA ASN A 241 -2.29 1.66 -43.13
C ASN A 241 -2.79 0.24 -43.42
N GLU A 242 -2.80 -0.15 -44.70
CA GLU A 242 -3.01 -1.55 -45.11
C GLU A 242 -2.03 -2.50 -44.40
N GLY A 243 -2.51 -3.70 -44.02
CA GLY A 243 -1.72 -4.77 -43.46
C GLY A 243 -1.93 -5.00 -41.95
N ASN A 244 -0.99 -5.68 -41.34
CA ASN A 244 -1.10 -6.15 -39.95
C ASN A 244 -0.80 -5.04 -38.97
N HIS A 245 -1.60 -4.98 -37.90
CA HIS A 245 -1.44 -4.09 -36.77
C HIS A 245 -1.55 -4.87 -35.47
N THR A 246 -0.88 -4.37 -34.44
CA THR A 246 -0.96 -4.88 -33.08
C THR A 246 -1.35 -3.75 -32.15
N LEU A 247 -2.36 -3.94 -31.33
CA LEU A 247 -2.67 -3.06 -30.20
C LEU A 247 -2.19 -3.70 -28.90
N THR A 248 -1.87 -2.88 -27.93
CA THR A 248 -1.52 -3.31 -26.57
C THR A 248 -2.55 -2.74 -25.60
N VAL A 249 -3.05 -3.57 -24.71
CA VAL A 249 -3.99 -3.17 -23.67
C VAL A 249 -3.38 -3.42 -22.31
N ASN A 250 -3.44 -2.43 -21.43
CA ASN A 250 -2.90 -2.48 -20.09
C ASN A 250 -3.97 -2.10 -19.07
N VAL A 251 -3.94 -2.75 -17.91
CA VAL A 251 -4.74 -2.38 -16.74
C VAL A 251 -3.94 -2.69 -15.48
N SER A 252 -4.17 -1.92 -14.42
CA SER A 252 -3.72 -2.30 -13.08
C SER A 252 -4.92 -2.43 -12.15
N ASP A 253 -4.82 -3.32 -11.17
CA ASP A 253 -5.77 -3.37 -10.07
C ASP A 253 -5.56 -2.21 -9.09
N LYS A 254 -6.35 -2.17 -8.02
CA LYS A 254 -6.27 -1.13 -6.99
C LYS A 254 -5.00 -1.19 -6.16
N ALA A 255 -4.38 -2.37 -6.03
CA ALA A 255 -3.09 -2.55 -5.37
C ALA A 255 -1.90 -2.13 -6.25
N GLY A 256 -2.12 -1.91 -7.55
CA GLY A 256 -1.10 -1.53 -8.52
C GLY A 256 -0.46 -2.70 -9.27
N ASN A 257 -0.98 -3.93 -9.14
CA ASN A 257 -0.50 -5.04 -9.96
C ASN A 257 -0.99 -4.88 -11.39
N GLY A 258 -0.08 -4.89 -12.35
CA GLY A 258 -0.37 -4.64 -13.76
C GLY A 258 -0.57 -5.90 -14.58
N SER A 259 -1.49 -5.84 -15.55
CA SER A 259 -1.67 -6.82 -16.62
C SER A 259 -1.57 -6.16 -17.98
N SER A 260 -1.02 -6.91 -18.94
CA SER A 260 -0.85 -6.47 -20.33
C SER A 260 -1.23 -7.60 -21.30
N VAL A 261 -1.96 -7.26 -22.34
CA VAL A 261 -2.33 -8.17 -23.43
C VAL A 261 -2.20 -7.46 -24.76
N THR A 262 -1.84 -8.21 -25.83
CA THR A 262 -1.82 -7.70 -27.19
C THR A 262 -2.92 -8.37 -28.02
N ALA A 263 -3.44 -7.65 -29.01
CA ALA A 263 -4.35 -8.19 -30.01
C ALA A 263 -3.90 -7.76 -31.39
N ASP A 264 -3.83 -8.73 -32.28
CA ASP A 264 -3.47 -8.52 -33.68
C ASP A 264 -4.72 -8.43 -34.53
N PHE A 265 -4.70 -7.56 -35.54
CA PHE A 265 -5.74 -7.38 -36.53
C PHE A 265 -5.14 -6.92 -37.85
N THR A 266 -5.91 -7.01 -38.95
CA THR A 266 -5.48 -6.62 -40.28
C THR A 266 -6.36 -5.51 -40.82
N VAL A 267 -5.81 -4.54 -41.52
CA VAL A 267 -6.55 -3.58 -42.34
C VAL A 267 -6.44 -4.06 -43.80
N ASP A 268 -7.59 -4.36 -44.41
CA ASP A 268 -7.72 -4.76 -45.81
C ASP A 268 -8.88 -4.00 -46.46
N THR A 269 -8.56 -2.88 -47.08
CA THR A 269 -9.52 -2.03 -47.80
C THR A 269 -9.53 -2.27 -49.30
N ALA A 270 -8.70 -3.21 -49.77
CA ALA A 270 -8.57 -3.51 -51.19
C ALA A 270 -9.81 -4.24 -51.74
N ALA A 271 -10.37 -3.70 -52.77
CA ALA A 271 -11.48 -4.38 -53.45
C ALA A 271 -10.93 -5.62 -54.21
N PRO A 272 -11.63 -6.76 -54.14
CA PRO A 272 -11.22 -7.93 -54.88
C PRO A 272 -11.29 -7.63 -56.40
N VAL A 273 -10.24 -8.01 -57.13
CA VAL A 273 -10.23 -7.90 -58.58
C VAL A 273 -10.90 -9.14 -59.20
N VAL A 274 -11.88 -8.91 -60.06
CA VAL A 274 -12.53 -9.99 -60.83
C VAL A 274 -12.21 -9.74 -62.30
N THR A 275 -11.62 -10.72 -62.94
CA THR A 275 -11.37 -10.68 -64.37
C THR A 275 -12.22 -11.75 -65.06
N ILE A 276 -12.73 -11.46 -66.23
CA ILE A 276 -13.37 -12.43 -67.12
C ILE A 276 -12.36 -12.73 -68.27
N HIS A 277 -12.10 -13.99 -68.43
CA HIS A 277 -11.27 -14.42 -69.57
C HIS A 277 -12.07 -14.37 -70.87
N THR A 278 -11.39 -14.29 -72.00
CA THR A 278 -11.99 -14.29 -73.34
C THR A 278 -13.01 -15.42 -73.51
N VAL A 279 -14.17 -15.09 -74.06
CA VAL A 279 -15.23 -16.04 -74.38
C VAL A 279 -14.96 -16.57 -75.78
N ALA A 280 -15.17 -17.88 -75.98
CA ALA A 280 -14.96 -18.55 -77.28
C ALA A 280 -13.50 -18.43 -77.86
N GLY A 281 -12.54 -17.94 -76.99
CA GLY A 281 -11.13 -17.81 -77.37
C GLY A 281 -10.72 -16.47 -78.03
N ASP A 282 -11.66 -15.69 -78.53
CA ASP A 282 -11.41 -14.41 -79.18
C ASP A 282 -12.50 -13.35 -78.90
N ASP A 283 -13.43 -13.62 -77.98
CA ASP A 283 -14.61 -12.78 -77.63
C ASP A 283 -15.59 -12.64 -78.83
N ILE A 284 -15.54 -13.52 -79.85
CA ILE A 284 -16.48 -13.53 -80.94
C ILE A 284 -17.15 -14.91 -81.03
N LEU A 285 -18.49 -14.93 -80.99
CA LEU A 285 -19.29 -16.14 -81.18
C LEU A 285 -19.60 -16.31 -82.70
N ASN A 286 -18.93 -17.19 -83.36
CA ASN A 286 -19.24 -17.53 -84.71
C ASN A 286 -20.36 -18.62 -84.86
N ILE A 287 -20.85 -18.90 -86.04
CA ILE A 287 -21.97 -19.83 -86.30
C ILE A 287 -21.69 -21.23 -85.72
N SER A 288 -20.44 -21.71 -85.81
CA SER A 288 -20.09 -23.03 -85.28
C SER A 288 -20.02 -23.08 -83.70
N GLU A 289 -19.84 -21.97 -83.09
CA GLU A 289 -19.76 -21.82 -81.60
C GLU A 289 -21.09 -21.56 -81.02
N GLN A 290 -22.05 -20.91 -81.67
CA GLN A 290 -23.40 -20.59 -81.17
C GLN A 290 -24.20 -21.82 -80.66
N GLY A 291 -23.89 -23.01 -81.16
CA GLY A 291 -24.49 -24.26 -80.75
C GLY A 291 -23.77 -25.03 -79.66
N GLN A 292 -22.65 -24.50 -79.17
CA GLN A 292 -21.82 -25.15 -78.16
C GLN A 292 -22.08 -24.57 -76.77
N ALA A 293 -21.81 -25.36 -75.73
CA ALA A 293 -21.79 -24.87 -74.36
C ALA A 293 -20.52 -24.07 -74.13
N HIS A 294 -20.64 -22.78 -73.80
CA HIS A 294 -19.49 -21.93 -73.48
C HIS A 294 -19.30 -21.82 -71.97
N ILE A 295 -18.07 -22.04 -71.52
CA ILE A 295 -17.72 -21.87 -70.11
C ILE A 295 -17.16 -20.45 -69.97
N ILE A 296 -17.87 -19.64 -69.22
CA ILE A 296 -17.37 -18.33 -68.76
C ILE A 296 -16.59 -18.60 -67.50
N SER A 297 -15.29 -18.37 -67.54
CA SER A 297 -14.39 -18.52 -66.38
C SER A 297 -13.75 -17.19 -66.01
N GLY A 298 -13.49 -17.02 -64.75
CA GLY A 298 -12.86 -15.85 -64.21
C GLY A 298 -11.96 -16.23 -63.02
N GLN A 299 -11.08 -15.34 -62.62
CA GLN A 299 -10.29 -15.47 -61.41
C GLN A 299 -10.59 -14.36 -60.44
N ARG A 300 -10.64 -14.70 -59.19
CA ARG A 300 -10.63 -13.74 -58.07
C ARG A 300 -9.17 -13.69 -57.56
N SER A 301 -8.57 -12.55 -57.51
CA SER A 301 -7.27 -12.27 -56.87
C SER A 301 -7.48 -11.55 -55.53
#